data_05cd053c7d01b80326ea80d0934c74fd
#
_entry.id   05cd053c7d01b80326ea80d0934c74fd
#
_cell.length_a   1.000
_cell.length_b   1.000
_cell.length_c   1.000
_cell.angle_alpha   90.00
_cell.angle_beta   90.00
_cell.angle_gamma   90.00
#
_symmetry.space_group_name_H-M   'P 1'
#
loop_
_entity.id
_entity.type
_entity.pdbx_description
1 polymer ?
#
loop_
_entity_poly.entity_id
_entity_poly.type
_entity_poly.pdbx_seq_one_letter_code
_entity_poly.pdbx_strand_id
1 'polypeptide(L)'
;MAKRKINKDEAKNQPLADNVHIKGAGSVQDEVITNTLTDNFMPYAMSIILSRAIPQIDGFKPSHRKLLYTMYNMGLLQSGTIKSANIVGRTMQLNPHGDAAIYETMIRLSRGNETLLYPYVESKGNFGKAYSKNMVYAASRYTEAKLAPICHELFDDIKSDTVDFVDNYDNTCLLYTSPSPRDSTSS
;
A
#
# COMPACT_ATOMS: atom_id res chain seq x y z
N MET A 1 51.86 10.38 14.11
CA MET A 1 50.97 9.21 13.76
C MET A 1 50.65 9.28 12.29
N ALA A 2 51.25 8.45 11.46
CA ALA A 2 51.08 8.44 10.01
C ALA A 2 49.77 7.74 9.64
N LYS A 3 48.88 8.44 8.94
CA LYS A 3 47.65 7.87 8.36
C LYS A 3 48.02 6.95 7.20
N ARG A 4 47.81 5.65 7.35
CA ARG A 4 47.98 4.64 6.31
C ARG A 4 46.97 4.92 5.19
N LYS A 5 47.42 5.31 4.00
CA LYS A 5 46.60 5.42 2.81
C LYS A 5 46.23 4.01 2.38
N ILE A 6 44.95 3.68 2.46
CA ILE A 6 44.41 2.42 1.94
C ILE A 6 44.40 2.55 0.41
N ASN A 7 45.10 1.67 -0.25
CA ASN A 7 45.20 1.61 -1.70
C ASN A 7 43.86 1.05 -2.22
N LYS A 8 43.13 1.84 -3.01
CA LYS A 8 41.79 1.48 -3.53
C LYS A 8 41.79 0.29 -4.49
N ASP A 9 42.97 -0.09 -4.99
CA ASP A 9 43.10 -1.18 -5.96
C ASP A 9 43.28 -2.55 -5.29
N GLU A 10 43.62 -2.61 -4.00
CA GLU A 10 43.75 -3.86 -3.24
C GLU A 10 42.39 -4.38 -2.70
N ALA A 11 41.34 -3.53 -2.67
CA ALA A 11 40.00 -3.94 -2.22
C ALA A 11 39.20 -4.72 -3.28
N LYS A 12 39.73 -4.83 -4.51
CA LYS A 12 39.02 -5.46 -5.63
C LYS A 12 39.19 -6.97 -5.74
N ASN A 13 40.07 -7.59 -4.98
CA ASN A 13 40.42 -9.01 -5.14
C ASN A 13 40.68 -9.73 -3.80
N GLN A 14 39.86 -9.53 -2.79
CA GLN A 14 39.81 -10.49 -1.70
C GLN A 14 38.75 -11.53 -2.02
N PRO A 15 39.14 -12.80 -2.26
CA PRO A 15 38.15 -13.86 -2.37
C PRO A 15 37.38 -13.95 -1.05
N LEU A 16 36.06 -14.02 -1.15
CA LEU A 16 35.21 -14.35 0.00
C LEU A 16 35.78 -15.60 0.67
N ALA A 17 35.90 -15.55 2.01
CA ALA A 17 36.45 -16.64 2.79
C ALA A 17 35.79 -17.97 2.37
N ASP A 18 36.62 -18.96 2.01
CA ASP A 18 36.26 -20.30 1.51
C ASP A 18 35.34 -21.15 2.44
N ASN A 19 34.76 -20.55 3.47
CA ASN A 19 34.13 -21.25 4.59
C ASN A 19 32.59 -21.23 4.60
N VAL A 20 31.95 -20.64 3.57
CA VAL A 20 30.49 -20.64 3.50
C VAL A 20 30.01 -21.67 2.48
N HIS A 21 30.12 -22.95 2.80
CA HIS A 21 29.44 -24.02 2.07
C HIS A 21 27.97 -24.12 2.52
N ILE A 22 27.07 -23.44 1.80
CA ILE A 22 25.63 -23.64 1.95
C ILE A 22 25.28 -24.91 1.13
N LYS A 23 25.08 -26.03 1.81
CA LYS A 23 24.62 -27.28 1.19
C LYS A 23 23.24 -27.05 0.54
N GLY A 24 23.15 -27.22 -0.77
CA GLY A 24 21.90 -27.10 -1.52
C GLY A 24 21.62 -25.72 -2.13
N ALA A 25 22.49 -24.74 -1.95
CA ALA A 25 22.46 -23.52 -2.74
C ALA A 25 23.03 -23.78 -4.14
N GLY A 26 22.48 -23.16 -5.17
CA GLY A 26 23.00 -23.22 -6.54
C GLY A 26 24.43 -22.69 -6.66
N SER A 27 24.91 -22.45 -7.87
CA SER A 27 26.24 -21.88 -8.10
C SER A 27 26.33 -20.47 -7.52
N VAL A 28 27.35 -20.21 -6.71
CA VAL A 28 27.68 -18.87 -6.23
C VAL A 28 28.55 -18.21 -7.30
N GLN A 29 28.14 -17.04 -7.76
CA GLN A 29 28.90 -16.22 -8.70
C GLN A 29 29.27 -14.89 -8.02
N ASP A 30 30.52 -14.49 -8.20
CA ASP A 30 30.98 -13.18 -7.76
C ASP A 30 30.43 -12.09 -8.69
N GLU A 31 29.63 -11.19 -8.16
CA GLU A 31 29.06 -10.08 -8.90
C GLU A 31 29.36 -8.76 -8.20
N VAL A 32 29.65 -7.72 -9.00
CA VAL A 32 29.90 -6.39 -8.46
C VAL A 32 28.59 -5.78 -8.00
N ILE A 33 28.53 -5.34 -6.74
CA ILE A 33 27.31 -4.80 -6.11
C ILE A 33 26.68 -3.66 -6.91
N THR A 34 27.47 -2.88 -7.65
CA THR A 34 26.98 -1.80 -8.51
C THR A 34 26.12 -2.34 -9.67
N ASN A 35 26.49 -3.48 -10.26
CA ASN A 35 25.72 -4.11 -11.32
C ASN A 35 24.40 -4.64 -10.77
N THR A 36 24.47 -5.39 -9.66
CA THR A 36 23.27 -5.91 -8.97
C THR A 36 22.30 -4.79 -8.59
N LEU A 37 22.81 -3.66 -8.09
CA LEU A 37 21.96 -2.49 -7.77
C LEU A 37 21.33 -1.88 -9.02
N THR A 38 22.12 -1.74 -10.11
CA THR A 38 21.61 -1.16 -11.36
C THR A 38 20.52 -2.04 -11.97
N ASP A 39 20.75 -3.34 -12.03
CA ASP A 39 19.82 -4.29 -12.66
C ASP A 39 18.53 -4.45 -11.85
N ASN A 40 18.59 -4.35 -10.53
CA ASN A 40 17.42 -4.47 -9.66
C ASN A 40 16.72 -3.15 -9.37
N PHE A 41 17.36 -2.00 -9.64
CA PHE A 41 16.78 -0.69 -9.34
C PHE A 41 15.53 -0.40 -10.18
N MET A 42 15.56 -0.68 -11.47
CA MET A 42 14.41 -0.41 -12.36
C MET A 42 13.19 -1.28 -12.00
N PRO A 43 13.29 -2.61 -11.81
CA PRO A 43 12.18 -3.42 -11.33
C PRO A 43 11.63 -2.94 -9.99
N TYR A 44 12.50 -2.57 -9.06
CA TYR A 44 12.08 -2.01 -7.77
C TYR A 44 11.34 -0.68 -7.94
N ALA A 45 11.88 0.28 -8.71
CA ALA A 45 11.25 1.56 -8.96
C ALA A 45 9.89 1.40 -9.63
N MET A 46 9.77 0.54 -10.64
CA MET A 46 8.50 0.22 -11.30
C MET A 46 7.49 -0.38 -10.35
N SER A 47 7.91 -1.30 -9.49
CA SER A 47 7.04 -1.87 -8.45
C SER A 47 6.48 -0.81 -7.51
N ILE A 48 7.32 0.13 -7.04
CA ILE A 48 6.87 1.24 -6.18
C ILE A 48 5.91 2.17 -6.92
N ILE A 49 6.20 2.51 -8.17
CA ILE A 49 5.37 3.40 -8.98
C ILE A 49 3.98 2.78 -9.16
N LEU A 50 3.91 1.53 -9.64
CA LEU A 50 2.65 0.86 -9.97
C LEU A 50 1.83 0.50 -8.73
N SER A 51 2.47 0.03 -7.67
CA SER A 51 1.76 -0.48 -6.49
C SER A 51 1.46 0.56 -5.40
N ARG A 52 2.13 1.73 -5.42
CA ARG A 52 2.04 2.69 -4.31
C ARG A 52 1.87 4.14 -4.73
N ALA A 53 2.59 4.61 -5.75
CA ALA A 53 2.73 6.03 -6.00
C ALA A 53 1.63 6.60 -6.88
N ILE A 54 1.27 5.91 -7.96
CA ILE A 54 0.35 6.42 -8.97
C ILE A 54 -1.08 5.98 -8.66
N PRO A 55 -2.03 6.92 -8.57
CA PRO A 55 -3.45 6.59 -8.53
C PRO A 55 -3.90 6.08 -9.89
N GLN A 56 -4.89 5.19 -9.89
CA GLN A 56 -5.53 4.72 -11.12
C GLN A 56 -6.53 5.76 -11.65
N ILE A 57 -7.26 5.41 -12.71
CA ILE A 57 -8.17 6.34 -13.41
C ILE A 57 -9.26 6.92 -12.50
N ASP A 58 -9.67 6.17 -11.48
CA ASP A 58 -10.64 6.58 -10.46
C ASP A 58 -10.04 7.48 -9.35
N GLY A 59 -8.76 7.80 -9.44
CA GLY A 59 -8.04 8.61 -8.45
C GLY A 59 -7.58 7.85 -7.20
N PHE A 60 -7.87 6.55 -7.09
CA PHE A 60 -7.47 5.76 -5.93
C PHE A 60 -6.13 5.07 -6.12
N LYS A 61 -5.36 5.07 -5.05
CA LYS A 61 -4.19 4.21 -4.91
C LYS A 61 -4.63 2.82 -4.43
N PRO A 62 -3.84 1.77 -4.64
CA PRO A 62 -4.18 0.43 -4.17
C PRO A 62 -4.51 0.34 -2.67
N SER A 63 -3.84 1.13 -1.83
CA SER A 63 -4.12 1.19 -0.39
C SER A 63 -5.52 1.74 -0.08
N HIS A 64 -5.99 2.75 -0.83
CA HIS A 64 -7.34 3.31 -0.68
C HIS A 64 -8.39 2.25 -1.03
N ARG A 65 -8.19 1.53 -2.14
CA ARG A 65 -9.13 0.48 -2.57
C ARG A 65 -9.22 -0.65 -1.58
N LYS A 66 -8.08 -1.14 -1.08
CA LYS A 66 -8.04 -2.21 -0.08
C LYS A 66 -8.83 -1.82 1.17
N LEU A 67 -8.67 -0.59 1.64
CA LEU A 67 -9.41 -0.09 2.79
C LEU A 67 -10.93 0.00 2.51
N LEU A 68 -11.31 0.69 1.43
CA LEU A 68 -12.73 0.88 1.09
C LEU A 68 -13.42 -0.45 0.80
N TYR A 69 -12.75 -1.36 0.07
CA TYR A 69 -13.28 -2.69 -0.21
C TYR A 69 -13.44 -3.54 1.06
N THR A 70 -12.50 -3.46 2.00
CA THR A 70 -12.65 -4.11 3.30
C THR A 70 -13.87 -3.58 4.04
N MET A 71 -14.06 -2.27 4.07
CA MET A 71 -15.21 -1.65 4.71
C MET A 71 -16.54 -2.06 4.03
N TYR A 72 -16.54 -2.18 2.70
CA TYR A 72 -17.69 -2.66 1.94
C TYR A 72 -18.01 -4.11 2.30
N ASN A 73 -17.02 -5.01 2.34
CA ASN A 73 -17.21 -6.42 2.71
C ASN A 73 -17.66 -6.59 4.17
N MET A 74 -17.35 -5.64 5.04
CA MET A 74 -17.86 -5.59 6.42
C MET A 74 -19.30 -5.08 6.50
N GLY A 75 -19.93 -4.71 5.37
CA GLY A 75 -21.30 -4.20 5.32
C GLY A 75 -21.46 -2.78 5.86
N LEU A 76 -20.37 -2.00 5.95
CA LEU A 76 -20.38 -0.66 6.55
C LEU A 76 -21.02 0.42 5.67
N LEU A 77 -21.54 0.06 4.51
CA LEU A 77 -22.34 0.95 3.68
C LEU A 77 -23.77 1.10 4.20
N GLN A 78 -24.33 0.01 4.73
CA GLN A 78 -25.73 -0.06 5.20
C GLN A 78 -25.84 -0.16 6.73
N SER A 79 -24.75 -0.47 7.41
CA SER A 79 -24.72 -0.64 8.86
C SER A 79 -24.28 0.66 9.59
N GLY A 80 -24.34 0.61 10.91
CA GLY A 80 -23.83 1.68 11.76
C GLY A 80 -22.30 1.78 11.79
N THR A 81 -21.81 2.80 12.49
CA THR A 81 -20.36 2.98 12.69
C THR A 81 -19.79 1.88 13.58
N ILE A 82 -18.57 1.44 13.27
CA ILE A 82 -17.79 0.52 14.10
C ILE A 82 -16.43 1.13 14.45
N LYS A 83 -15.76 0.57 15.44
CA LYS A 83 -14.44 1.02 15.86
C LYS A 83 -13.44 0.98 14.71
N SER A 84 -12.73 2.09 14.50
CA SER A 84 -11.70 2.21 13.46
C SER A 84 -10.61 1.15 13.60
N ALA A 85 -10.26 0.76 14.82
CA ALA A 85 -9.30 -0.32 15.05
C ALA A 85 -9.73 -1.67 14.44
N ASN A 86 -11.02 -1.99 14.44
CA ASN A 86 -11.54 -3.21 13.80
C ASN A 86 -11.41 -3.15 12.28
N ILE A 87 -11.70 -1.99 11.69
CA ILE A 87 -11.55 -1.78 10.25
C ILE A 87 -10.08 -1.93 9.86
N VAL A 88 -9.19 -1.28 10.60
CA VAL A 88 -7.73 -1.36 10.36
C VAL A 88 -7.25 -2.81 10.45
N GLY A 89 -7.62 -3.55 11.51
CA GLY A 89 -7.25 -4.94 11.68
C GLY A 89 -7.72 -5.85 10.54
N ARG A 90 -8.94 -5.64 10.04
CA ARG A 90 -9.45 -6.38 8.88
C ARG A 90 -8.72 -6.01 7.59
N THR A 91 -8.40 -4.72 7.42
CA THR A 91 -7.69 -4.24 6.22
C THR A 91 -6.26 -4.79 6.16
N MET A 92 -5.62 -5.04 7.30
CA MET A 92 -4.28 -5.63 7.36
C MET A 92 -4.22 -7.03 6.69
N GLN A 93 -5.33 -7.76 6.63
CA GLN A 93 -5.40 -9.04 5.90
C GLN A 93 -5.19 -8.86 4.39
N LEU A 94 -5.68 -7.76 3.81
CA LEU A 94 -5.51 -7.41 2.40
C LEU A 94 -4.25 -6.58 2.14
N ASN A 95 -3.82 -5.84 3.13
CA ASN A 95 -2.72 -4.89 3.04
C ASN A 95 -1.75 -5.10 4.20
N PRO A 96 -0.72 -5.96 4.06
CA PRO A 96 0.22 -6.31 5.12
C PRO A 96 1.20 -5.16 5.39
N HIS A 97 0.69 -3.98 5.67
CA HIS A 97 1.44 -2.79 6.09
C HIS A 97 1.05 -2.41 7.52
N GLY A 98 1.82 -1.51 8.13
CA GLY A 98 1.57 -1.08 9.49
C GLY A 98 0.17 -0.45 9.68
N ASP A 99 -0.45 -0.71 10.81
CA ASP A 99 -1.76 -0.21 11.21
C ASP A 99 -1.87 1.31 11.14
N ALA A 100 -0.80 2.02 11.49
CA ALA A 100 -0.74 3.48 11.43
C ALA A 100 -1.00 4.02 10.01
N ALA A 101 -0.36 3.42 8.99
CA ALA A 101 -0.51 3.85 7.60
C ALA A 101 -1.95 3.63 7.08
N ILE A 102 -2.58 2.53 7.48
CA ILE A 102 -3.98 2.21 7.13
C ILE A 102 -4.91 3.22 7.81
N TYR A 103 -4.68 3.51 9.09
CA TYR A 103 -5.49 4.46 9.83
C TYR A 103 -5.36 5.89 9.30
N GLU A 104 -4.14 6.34 8.97
CA GLU A 104 -3.92 7.64 8.32
C GLU A 104 -4.63 7.73 6.96
N THR A 105 -4.64 6.65 6.19
CA THR A 105 -5.39 6.56 4.93
C THR A 105 -6.89 6.76 5.19
N MET A 106 -7.45 6.10 6.21
CA MET A 106 -8.85 6.27 6.62
C MET A 106 -9.16 7.72 7.00
N ILE A 107 -8.27 8.35 7.76
CA ILE A 107 -8.41 9.76 8.15
C ILE A 107 -8.45 10.67 6.92
N ARG A 108 -7.57 10.45 5.96
CA ARG A 108 -7.55 11.24 4.70
C ARG A 108 -8.84 11.07 3.91
N LEU A 109 -9.37 9.85 3.82
CA LEU A 109 -10.62 9.57 3.11
C LEU A 109 -11.87 10.07 3.84
N SER A 110 -11.76 10.45 5.11
CA SER A 110 -12.85 11.06 5.88
C SER A 110 -12.89 12.59 5.77
N ARG A 111 -11.85 13.21 5.21
CA ARG A 111 -11.73 14.67 5.14
C ARG A 111 -12.25 15.21 3.80
N GLY A 112 -13.52 15.56 3.77
CA GLY A 112 -14.09 16.35 2.68
C GLY A 112 -13.62 17.81 2.71
N ASN A 113 -13.70 18.47 1.56
CA ASN A 113 -13.33 19.88 1.35
C ASN A 113 -11.84 20.25 1.57
N GLU A 114 -10.99 19.28 1.87
CA GLU A 114 -9.55 19.49 2.05
C GLU A 114 -8.76 18.79 0.93
N THR A 115 -8.93 17.47 0.81
CA THR A 115 -8.26 16.65 -0.21
C THR A 115 -9.26 15.99 -1.15
N LEU A 116 -10.51 15.89 -0.74
CA LEU A 116 -11.59 15.23 -1.47
C LEU A 116 -12.78 16.19 -1.59
N LEU A 117 -13.44 16.19 -2.72
CA LEU A 117 -14.69 16.94 -2.90
C LEU A 117 -15.78 16.38 -1.97
N TYR A 118 -15.87 15.05 -1.92
CA TYR A 118 -16.76 14.32 -1.01
C TYR A 118 -15.95 13.33 -0.19
N PRO A 119 -16.19 13.21 1.13
CA PRO A 119 -15.55 12.17 1.92
C PRO A 119 -16.11 10.79 1.56
N TYR A 120 -15.24 9.80 1.47
CA TYR A 120 -15.64 8.40 1.29
C TYR A 120 -15.91 7.66 2.60
N VAL A 121 -15.39 8.20 3.69
CA VAL A 121 -15.54 7.64 5.02
C VAL A 121 -16.26 8.65 5.92
N GLU A 122 -17.38 8.25 6.48
CA GLU A 122 -18.02 8.98 7.56
C GLU A 122 -17.37 8.62 8.88
N SER A 123 -16.94 9.63 9.61
CA SER A 123 -16.19 9.50 10.84
C SER A 123 -16.99 9.95 12.05
N LYS A 124 -16.81 9.21 13.16
CA LYS A 124 -17.36 9.57 14.46
C LYS A 124 -16.23 9.61 15.49
N GLY A 125 -16.08 10.74 16.16
CA GLY A 125 -14.98 11.01 17.07
C GLY A 125 -13.97 12.01 16.49
N ASN A 126 -12.79 12.12 17.11
CA ASN A 126 -11.78 13.08 16.70
C ASN A 126 -10.86 12.49 15.59
N PHE A 127 -11.12 12.86 14.34
CA PHE A 127 -10.28 12.54 13.19
C PHE A 127 -9.28 13.64 12.83
N GLY A 128 -9.13 14.63 13.72
CA GLY A 128 -8.23 15.77 13.49
C GLY A 128 -8.76 16.73 12.43
N LYS A 129 -8.01 17.79 12.19
CA LYS A 129 -8.27 18.78 11.13
C LYS A 129 -6.96 19.15 10.45
N ALA A 130 -6.92 19.17 9.12
CA ALA A 130 -5.69 19.43 8.37
C ALA A 130 -5.16 20.84 8.57
N TYR A 131 -6.05 21.82 8.74
CA TYR A 131 -5.67 23.22 8.89
C TYR A 131 -5.17 23.58 10.31
N SER A 132 -5.20 22.66 11.26
CA SER A 132 -4.75 22.92 12.63
C SER A 132 -3.70 21.91 13.08
N LYS A 133 -2.47 22.37 13.28
CA LYS A 133 -1.37 21.56 13.83
C LYS A 133 -1.65 20.99 15.23
N ASN A 134 -2.53 21.67 15.99
CA ASN A 134 -2.85 21.27 17.36
C ASN A 134 -4.03 20.30 17.46
N MET A 135 -4.75 20.07 16.36
CA MET A 135 -5.88 19.13 16.31
C MET A 135 -5.48 17.81 15.65
N VAL A 136 -4.61 17.09 16.34
CA VAL A 136 -4.21 15.74 15.93
C VAL A 136 -5.37 14.77 16.16
N TYR A 137 -5.48 13.76 15.30
CA TYR A 137 -6.50 12.71 15.42
C TYR A 137 -6.29 11.83 16.66
N ALA A 138 -7.36 11.31 17.21
CA ALA A 138 -7.31 10.34 18.29
C ALA A 138 -6.90 8.96 17.79
N ALA A 139 -6.42 8.10 18.68
CA ALA A 139 -6.07 6.72 18.34
C ALA A 139 -7.31 5.94 17.82
N SER A 140 -7.09 4.99 16.92
CA SER A 140 -8.13 4.21 16.22
C SER A 140 -9.10 3.49 17.14
N ARG A 141 -8.69 3.17 18.37
CA ARG A 141 -9.55 2.55 19.40
C ARG A 141 -10.65 3.47 19.94
N TYR A 142 -10.47 4.80 19.82
CA TYR A 142 -11.43 5.78 20.33
C TYR A 142 -12.37 6.33 19.25
N THR A 143 -12.07 6.08 17.99
CA THR A 143 -12.82 6.57 16.86
C THR A 143 -13.68 5.48 16.23
N GLU A 144 -14.72 5.89 15.51
CA GLU A 144 -15.60 5.00 14.76
C GLU A 144 -15.75 5.52 13.33
N ALA A 145 -15.95 4.61 12.40
CA ALA A 145 -16.13 4.95 11.00
C ALA A 145 -17.13 4.02 10.31
N LYS A 146 -17.69 4.49 9.21
CA LYS A 146 -18.46 3.73 8.22
C LYS A 146 -18.21 4.30 6.83
N LEU A 147 -18.71 3.64 5.80
CA LEU A 147 -18.67 4.18 4.44
C LEU A 147 -19.71 5.31 4.29
N ALA A 148 -19.32 6.34 3.55
CA ALA A 148 -20.23 7.40 3.15
C ALA A 148 -21.16 6.93 2.03
N PRO A 149 -22.38 7.53 1.87
CA PRO A 149 -23.33 7.15 0.85
C PRO A 149 -22.79 7.18 -0.59
N ILE A 150 -21.84 8.08 -0.88
CA ILE A 150 -21.19 8.15 -2.20
C ILE A 150 -20.50 6.84 -2.60
N CYS A 151 -20.10 6.03 -1.61
CA CYS A 151 -19.52 4.72 -1.87
C CYS A 151 -20.51 3.72 -2.48
N HIS A 152 -21.81 4.01 -2.46
CA HIS A 152 -22.77 3.19 -3.19
C HIS A 152 -22.46 3.20 -4.68
N GLU A 153 -22.25 4.37 -5.25
CA GLU A 153 -21.88 4.52 -6.67
C GLU A 153 -20.55 3.85 -7.02
N LEU A 154 -19.61 3.84 -6.05
CA LEU A 154 -18.31 3.23 -6.25
C LEU A 154 -18.36 1.69 -6.27
N PHE A 155 -19.26 1.09 -5.47
CA PHE A 155 -19.37 -0.36 -5.30
C PHE A 155 -20.60 -0.96 -5.96
N ASP A 156 -21.40 -0.15 -6.66
CA ASP A 156 -22.49 -0.65 -7.43
C ASP A 156 -21.98 -1.65 -8.48
N ASP A 157 -22.71 -2.76 -8.60
CA ASP A 157 -22.39 -3.85 -9.51
C ASP A 157 -20.96 -4.46 -9.42
N ILE A 158 -20.20 -4.19 -8.36
CA ILE A 158 -18.84 -4.75 -8.19
C ILE A 158 -18.81 -6.29 -8.24
N LYS A 159 -19.96 -6.93 -7.97
CA LYS A 159 -20.11 -8.39 -8.00
C LYS A 159 -20.53 -8.93 -9.38
N SER A 160 -20.74 -8.05 -10.34
CA SER A 160 -21.26 -8.36 -11.68
C SER A 160 -20.16 -8.35 -12.74
N ASP A 161 -18.95 -8.76 -12.38
CA ASP A 161 -17.75 -8.78 -13.26
C ASP A 161 -17.45 -7.43 -13.93
N THR A 162 -17.72 -6.35 -13.21
CA THR A 162 -17.43 -4.97 -13.68
C THR A 162 -15.99 -4.57 -13.47
N VAL A 163 -15.24 -5.33 -12.68
CA VAL A 163 -13.83 -5.06 -12.31
C VAL A 163 -13.05 -6.38 -12.27
N ASP A 164 -11.77 -6.31 -12.63
CA ASP A 164 -10.88 -7.44 -12.55
C ASP A 164 -10.32 -7.59 -11.13
N PHE A 165 -10.33 -8.81 -10.61
CA PHE A 165 -9.71 -9.14 -9.35
C PHE A 165 -8.39 -9.85 -9.60
N VAL A 166 -7.35 -9.34 -8.98
CA VAL A 166 -5.98 -9.88 -9.07
C VAL A 166 -5.57 -10.44 -7.72
N ASP A 167 -4.99 -11.63 -7.73
CA ASP A 167 -4.48 -12.25 -6.52
C ASP A 167 -3.38 -11.40 -5.86
N ASN A 168 -3.42 -11.36 -4.54
CA ASN A 168 -2.32 -10.80 -3.76
C ASN A 168 -1.11 -11.74 -3.82
N TYR A 169 0.07 -11.26 -3.38
CA TYR A 169 1.35 -12.00 -3.42
C TYR A 169 1.31 -13.38 -2.74
N ASP A 170 0.41 -13.60 -1.80
CA ASP A 170 0.21 -14.87 -1.07
C ASP A 170 -1.00 -15.67 -1.57
N ASN A 171 -1.64 -15.28 -2.67
CA ASN A 171 -2.82 -15.88 -3.28
C ASN A 171 -4.02 -16.03 -2.31
N THR A 172 -4.03 -15.27 -1.21
CA THR A 172 -5.09 -15.36 -0.20
C THR A 172 -6.17 -14.31 -0.38
N CYS A 173 -5.92 -13.26 -1.16
CA CYS A 173 -6.80 -12.11 -1.29
C CYS A 173 -6.77 -11.51 -2.68
N LEU A 174 -7.95 -11.25 -3.20
CA LEU A 174 -8.14 -10.56 -4.46
C LEU A 174 -8.08 -9.05 -4.28
N LEU A 175 -7.29 -8.40 -5.12
CA LEU A 175 -7.32 -6.96 -5.32
C LEU A 175 -8.11 -6.68 -6.58
N TYR A 176 -9.14 -5.87 -6.49
CA TYR A 176 -9.79 -5.39 -7.70
C TYR A 176 -9.02 -4.22 -8.31
N THR A 177 -9.00 -4.19 -9.63
CA THR A 177 -8.44 -3.10 -10.42
C THR A 177 -9.55 -2.43 -11.21
N SER A 178 -9.50 -1.12 -11.34
CA SER A 178 -10.39 -0.41 -12.27
C SER A 178 -9.96 -0.70 -13.69
N PRO A 179 -10.87 -1.04 -14.62
CA PRO A 179 -10.50 -1.17 -16.00
C PRO A 179 -9.96 0.18 -16.52
N SER A 180 -8.75 0.15 -17.06
CA SER A 180 -8.17 1.33 -17.70
C SER A 180 -8.68 1.44 -19.13
N PRO A 181 -9.06 2.64 -19.61
CA PRO A 181 -9.41 2.82 -21.03
C PRO A 181 -8.26 2.47 -21.98
N ARG A 182 -7.02 2.33 -21.47
CA ARG A 182 -5.87 1.90 -22.25
C ARG A 182 -5.80 0.39 -22.47
N ASP A 183 -6.44 -0.39 -21.59
CA ASP A 183 -6.41 -1.85 -21.68
C ASP A 183 -7.38 -2.38 -22.74
N SER A 184 -8.34 -1.57 -23.19
CA SER A 184 -9.30 -1.92 -24.24
C SER A 184 -8.74 -1.80 -25.66
N THR A 185 -7.51 -1.37 -25.86
CA THR A 185 -6.89 -1.16 -27.18
C THR A 185 -5.83 -2.19 -27.56
N SER A 186 -5.63 -3.23 -26.75
CA SER A 186 -4.73 -4.35 -27.05
C SER A 186 -5.52 -5.63 -27.36
N SER A 187 -6.21 -5.62 -28.51
CA SER A 187 -6.68 -6.82 -29.20
C SER A 187 -6.20 -6.82 -30.62
#